data_8f781db03edc1cdc636a9bc06c550929
#
_entry.id   8f781db03edc1cdc636a9bc06c550929
#
_cell.length_a   1.000
_cell.length_b   1.000
_cell.length_c   1.000
_cell.angle_alpha   90.00
_cell.angle_beta   90.00
_cell.angle_gamma   90.00
#
_symmetry.space_group_name_H-M   'P 1'
#
loop_
_entity.id
_entity.type
_entity.pdbx_description
1 polymer ?
#
loop_
_entity_poly.entity_id
_entity_poly.type
_entity_poly.pdbx_seq_one_letter_code
_entity_poly.pdbx_strand_id
1 'polypeptide(L)'
;MKLWMLGNRITTETYERQRFIEEADKYGIDFTVVFADEIDLIVSRDDRKSIRYRNDIVSLPDSLLARTGSGTGYFNLSVLRQFERLNVPTLPNSSAIEASKDKMYANQILAQAGLPIPKTMLTRFPCKAELVEKQVGFPCVLKVITGSHGAGVYLCENAKQFEDLSELISSLDGKTSMIIQEYIQYSEGRDLRVIVIGGRVVGAMLRRSTDGSFKANISRGGEGSPFEIDDQMEMLAIQTAKVLDLDIAGVDLLFSTDGYKICEANSSPGFKGFEASLGINIPQKVFDYAKLRCAL
;
A
#
# COMPACT_ATOMS: atom_id res chain seq x y z
N MET A 1 -17.64 20.36 4.16
CA MET A 1 -16.41 19.94 3.45
C MET A 1 -16.83 19.09 2.27
N LYS A 2 -16.35 19.42 1.08
CA LYS A 2 -16.54 18.64 -0.14
C LYS A 2 -15.33 17.73 -0.35
N LEU A 3 -15.53 16.44 -0.25
CA LEU A 3 -14.46 15.43 -0.36
C LEU A 3 -14.74 14.49 -1.53
N TRP A 4 -13.81 14.39 -2.45
CA TRP A 4 -13.88 13.38 -3.49
C TRP A 4 -13.02 12.17 -3.14
N MET A 5 -13.48 10.97 -3.49
CA MET A 5 -12.69 9.75 -3.39
C MET A 5 -12.41 9.23 -4.80
N LEU A 6 -11.14 9.26 -5.20
CA LEU A 6 -10.69 8.63 -6.44
C LEU A 6 -10.56 7.13 -6.25
N GLY A 7 -11.49 6.39 -6.83
CA GLY A 7 -11.54 4.94 -6.76
C GLY A 7 -10.98 4.25 -8.01
N ASN A 8 -10.94 2.91 -7.95
CA ASN A 8 -10.63 2.07 -9.11
C ASN A 8 -11.91 1.35 -9.56
N ARG A 9 -12.23 1.42 -10.86
CA ARG A 9 -13.45 0.82 -11.42
C ARG A 9 -13.36 -0.71 -11.55
N ILE A 10 -12.15 -1.25 -11.58
CA ILE A 10 -11.89 -2.70 -11.73
C ILE A 10 -12.44 -3.50 -10.53
N THR A 11 -12.54 -2.87 -9.38
CA THR A 11 -13.20 -3.45 -8.20
C THR A 11 -14.64 -2.94 -8.12
N THR A 12 -15.63 -3.83 -8.33
CA THR A 12 -17.03 -3.62 -7.96
C THR A 12 -17.14 -3.09 -6.53
N GLU A 13 -18.27 -2.64 -6.08
CA GLU A 13 -18.49 -2.09 -4.72
C GLU A 13 -17.67 -2.83 -3.67
N THR A 14 -16.63 -2.16 -3.16
CA THR A 14 -15.81 -2.72 -2.10
C THR A 14 -16.40 -2.34 -0.75
N TYR A 15 -16.18 -3.17 0.26
CA TYR A 15 -16.52 -2.86 1.64
C TYR A 15 -16.05 -1.45 2.03
N GLU A 16 -14.80 -1.12 1.70
CA GLU A 16 -14.19 0.16 2.05
C GLU A 16 -14.93 1.34 1.42
N ARG A 17 -15.34 1.21 0.14
CA ARG A 17 -16.08 2.27 -0.55
C ARG A 17 -17.43 2.51 0.11
N GLN A 18 -18.16 1.44 0.38
CA GLN A 18 -19.47 1.52 1.02
C GLN A 18 -19.36 2.14 2.41
N ARG A 19 -18.35 1.73 3.20
CA ARG A 19 -18.11 2.30 4.53
C ARG A 19 -17.84 3.81 4.49
N PHE A 20 -17.04 4.29 3.50
CA PHE A 20 -16.83 5.74 3.33
C PHE A 20 -18.12 6.48 2.98
N ILE A 21 -18.96 5.93 2.11
CA ILE A 21 -20.26 6.55 1.75
C ILE A 21 -21.16 6.62 2.99
N GLU A 22 -21.37 5.52 3.71
CA GLU A 22 -22.21 5.45 4.91
C GLU A 22 -21.76 6.43 6.00
N GLU A 23 -20.46 6.52 6.22
CA GLU A 23 -19.94 7.42 7.26
C GLU A 23 -19.96 8.89 6.83
N ALA A 24 -19.80 9.18 5.54
CA ALA A 24 -19.86 10.55 5.04
C ALA A 24 -21.21 11.22 5.33
N ASP A 25 -22.30 10.48 5.16
CA ASP A 25 -23.67 10.96 5.47
C ASP A 25 -23.79 11.32 6.95
N LYS A 26 -23.28 10.46 7.85
CA LYS A 26 -23.31 10.69 9.31
C LYS A 26 -22.49 11.91 9.74
N TYR A 27 -21.39 12.19 9.03
CA TYR A 27 -20.47 13.30 9.35
C TYR A 27 -20.79 14.60 8.59
N GLY A 28 -21.84 14.63 7.79
CA GLY A 28 -22.26 15.79 6.99
C GLY A 28 -21.19 16.22 5.98
N ILE A 29 -20.53 15.24 5.35
CA ILE A 29 -19.51 15.45 4.33
C ILE A 29 -20.17 15.33 2.96
N ASP A 30 -20.02 16.35 2.11
CA ASP A 30 -20.37 16.28 0.68
C ASP A 30 -19.37 15.36 -0.02
N PHE A 31 -19.74 14.08 -0.09
CA PHE A 31 -18.83 13.00 -0.52
C PHE A 31 -19.19 12.46 -1.90
N THR A 32 -18.22 12.46 -2.81
CA THR A 32 -18.42 11.94 -4.17
C THR A 32 -17.32 10.93 -4.51
N VAL A 33 -17.74 9.74 -4.96
CA VAL A 33 -16.82 8.75 -5.54
C VAL A 33 -16.64 9.06 -7.02
N VAL A 34 -15.41 9.24 -7.45
CA VAL A 34 -15.02 9.53 -8.83
C VAL A 34 -14.03 8.49 -9.36
N PHE A 35 -14.03 8.28 -10.66
CA PHE A 35 -13.09 7.38 -11.32
C PHE A 35 -12.25 8.17 -12.34
N ALA A 36 -11.00 7.76 -12.48
CA ALA A 36 -10.07 8.48 -13.34
C ALA A 36 -10.53 8.54 -14.81
N ASP A 37 -11.20 7.50 -15.31
CA ASP A 37 -11.76 7.43 -16.66
C ASP A 37 -13.00 8.32 -16.90
N GLU A 38 -13.50 8.98 -15.85
CA GLU A 38 -14.57 9.99 -15.93
C GLU A 38 -14.03 11.43 -15.88
N ILE A 39 -12.70 11.59 -15.81
CA ILE A 39 -12.03 12.88 -15.62
C ILE A 39 -11.18 13.21 -16.83
N ASP A 40 -11.46 14.33 -17.47
CA ASP A 40 -10.58 14.90 -18.49
C ASP A 40 -9.70 15.99 -17.88
N LEU A 41 -8.43 15.98 -18.27
CA LEU A 41 -7.43 16.96 -17.87
C LEU A 41 -7.09 17.87 -19.04
N ILE A 42 -7.20 19.18 -18.84
CA ILE A 42 -6.79 20.20 -19.78
C ILE A 42 -5.63 20.96 -19.15
N VAL A 43 -4.46 20.88 -19.75
CA VAL A 43 -3.28 21.57 -19.24
C VAL A 43 -3.06 22.83 -20.06
N SER A 44 -3.23 24.00 -19.41
CA SER A 44 -2.96 25.31 -19.98
C SER A 44 -2.24 26.21 -18.98
N ARG A 45 -1.71 27.32 -19.44
CA ARG A 45 -0.93 28.23 -18.60
C ARG A 45 -1.75 28.86 -17.47
N ASP A 46 -2.99 29.23 -17.72
CA ASP A 46 -3.75 30.13 -16.86
C ASP A 46 -5.08 29.55 -16.37
N ASP A 47 -5.28 28.21 -16.50
CA ASP A 47 -6.62 27.67 -16.36
C ASP A 47 -6.79 26.82 -15.08
N ARG A 48 -7.52 27.37 -14.09
CA ARG A 48 -8.03 26.62 -12.94
C ARG A 48 -9.23 25.73 -13.27
N LYS A 49 -9.79 25.84 -14.51
CA LYS A 49 -10.88 25.01 -15.04
C LYS A 49 -10.34 23.82 -15.85
N SER A 50 -9.18 23.33 -15.42
CA SER A 50 -8.44 22.27 -16.12
C SER A 50 -8.96 20.86 -15.86
N ILE A 51 -9.98 20.72 -15.01
CA ILE A 51 -10.61 19.42 -14.70
C ILE A 51 -12.07 19.45 -15.17
N ARG A 52 -12.42 18.47 -15.98
CA ARG A 52 -13.79 18.16 -16.35
C ARG A 52 -14.17 16.81 -15.78
N TYR A 53 -15.32 16.72 -15.16
CA TYR A 53 -15.88 15.48 -14.66
C TYR A 53 -17.16 15.18 -15.45
N ARG A 54 -17.18 14.04 -16.15
CA ARG A 54 -18.29 13.63 -17.03
C ARG A 54 -18.65 14.72 -18.05
N ASN A 55 -17.62 15.30 -18.70
CA ASN A 55 -17.70 16.38 -19.68
C ASN A 55 -18.06 17.77 -19.14
N ASP A 56 -18.37 17.92 -17.85
CA ASP A 56 -18.72 19.20 -17.25
C ASP A 56 -17.55 19.83 -16.50
N ILE A 57 -17.48 21.16 -16.52
CA ILE A 57 -16.57 21.91 -15.65
C ILE A 57 -17.19 21.89 -14.24
N VAL A 58 -16.43 21.42 -13.26
CA VAL A 58 -16.90 21.25 -11.89
C VAL A 58 -16.14 22.12 -10.90
N SER A 59 -16.80 22.48 -9.80
CA SER A 59 -16.10 23.07 -8.67
C SER A 59 -15.22 22.02 -8.00
N LEU A 60 -13.96 22.36 -7.76
CA LEU A 60 -13.02 21.46 -7.11
C LEU A 60 -13.49 21.06 -5.71
N PRO A 61 -13.14 19.87 -5.23
CA PRO A 61 -13.34 19.49 -3.84
C PRO A 61 -12.34 20.21 -2.93
N ASP A 62 -12.62 20.22 -1.64
CA ASP A 62 -11.70 20.72 -0.61
C ASP A 62 -10.50 19.76 -0.44
N SER A 63 -10.70 18.45 -0.69
CA SER A 63 -9.66 17.43 -0.68
C SER A 63 -10.03 16.22 -1.54
N LEU A 64 -9.03 15.45 -1.95
CA LEU A 64 -9.17 14.22 -2.74
C LEU A 64 -8.56 13.03 -2.00
N LEU A 65 -9.38 12.08 -1.61
CA LEU A 65 -8.95 10.82 -1.03
C LEU A 65 -8.57 9.83 -2.14
N ALA A 66 -7.30 9.42 -2.22
CA ALA A 66 -6.82 8.49 -3.22
C ALA A 66 -6.96 7.03 -2.74
N ARG A 67 -7.90 6.28 -3.32
CA ARG A 67 -8.17 4.86 -3.01
C ARG A 67 -8.05 3.96 -4.23
N THR A 68 -6.98 4.15 -5.01
CA THR A 68 -6.74 3.45 -6.27
C THR A 68 -5.98 2.12 -6.11
N GLY A 69 -5.28 1.93 -4.98
CA GLY A 69 -4.58 0.68 -4.63
C GLY A 69 -3.57 0.24 -5.69
N SER A 70 -3.40 -1.06 -5.85
CA SER A 70 -2.48 -1.67 -6.83
C SER A 70 -2.86 -1.40 -8.29
N GLY A 71 -4.11 -1.01 -8.55
CA GLY A 71 -4.58 -0.61 -9.88
C GLY A 71 -4.20 0.80 -10.30
N THR A 72 -3.43 1.53 -9.48
CA THR A 72 -2.95 2.87 -9.82
C THR A 72 -2.06 2.83 -11.05
N GLY A 73 -2.55 3.33 -12.16
CA GLY A 73 -1.81 3.49 -13.41
C GLY A 73 -1.43 4.94 -13.68
N TYR A 74 -0.83 5.18 -14.84
CA TYR A 74 -0.41 6.52 -15.28
C TYR A 74 -1.55 7.55 -15.21
N PHE A 75 -2.74 7.17 -15.67
CA PHE A 75 -3.90 8.07 -15.71
C PHE A 75 -4.35 8.49 -14.31
N ASN A 76 -4.44 7.56 -13.36
CA ASN A 76 -4.76 7.88 -11.96
C ASN A 76 -3.74 8.86 -11.36
N LEU A 77 -2.45 8.62 -11.58
CA LEU A 77 -1.38 9.52 -11.10
C LEU A 77 -1.46 10.89 -11.77
N SER A 78 -1.80 10.94 -13.06
CA SER A 78 -1.96 12.22 -13.77
C SER A 78 -3.13 13.04 -13.21
N VAL A 79 -4.24 12.39 -12.88
CA VAL A 79 -5.38 13.02 -12.20
C VAL A 79 -4.94 13.59 -10.86
N LEU A 80 -4.30 12.78 -10.00
CA LEU A 80 -3.82 13.22 -8.68
C LEU A 80 -2.88 14.43 -8.80
N ARG A 81 -1.87 14.35 -9.66
CA ARG A 81 -0.92 15.45 -9.92
C ARG A 81 -1.60 16.73 -10.36
N GLN A 82 -2.68 16.64 -11.15
CA GLN A 82 -3.41 17.82 -11.57
C GLN A 82 -4.18 18.47 -10.41
N PHE A 83 -4.81 17.69 -9.53
CA PHE A 83 -5.43 18.20 -8.30
C PHE A 83 -4.40 18.86 -7.38
N GLU A 84 -3.25 18.24 -7.18
CA GLU A 84 -2.14 18.78 -6.39
C GLU A 84 -1.65 20.14 -6.94
N ARG A 85 -1.53 20.28 -8.28
CA ARG A 85 -1.15 21.55 -8.93
C ARG A 85 -2.21 22.62 -8.79
N LEU A 86 -3.45 22.26 -8.56
CA LEU A 86 -4.55 23.18 -8.28
C LEU A 86 -4.69 23.48 -6.77
N ASN A 87 -3.71 23.05 -5.96
CA ASN A 87 -3.68 23.18 -4.50
C ASN A 87 -4.86 22.47 -3.81
N VAL A 88 -5.35 21.37 -4.37
CA VAL A 88 -6.29 20.48 -3.70
C VAL A 88 -5.46 19.40 -2.97
N PRO A 89 -5.51 19.32 -1.64
CA PRO A 89 -4.83 18.27 -0.88
C PRO A 89 -5.27 16.89 -1.34
N THR A 90 -4.31 16.03 -1.71
CA THR A 90 -4.55 14.61 -2.02
C THR A 90 -4.05 13.74 -0.88
N LEU A 91 -4.82 12.72 -0.51
CA LEU A 91 -4.58 11.86 0.67
C LEU A 91 -4.58 10.39 0.27
N PRO A 92 -3.40 9.75 0.15
CA PRO A 92 -2.06 10.34 0.07
C PRO A 92 -1.76 11.00 -1.29
N ASN A 93 -0.64 11.73 -1.37
CA ASN A 93 -0.22 12.40 -2.60
C ASN A 93 0.29 11.41 -3.67
N SER A 94 0.39 11.90 -4.92
CA SER A 94 0.76 11.08 -6.06
C SER A 94 2.16 10.46 -5.96
N SER A 95 3.13 11.21 -5.43
CA SER A 95 4.51 10.73 -5.27
C SER A 95 4.63 9.65 -4.19
N ALA A 96 3.91 9.78 -3.09
CA ALA A 96 3.85 8.77 -2.03
C ALA A 96 3.22 7.46 -2.52
N ILE A 97 2.14 7.56 -3.33
CA ILE A 97 1.51 6.39 -3.95
C ILE A 97 2.48 5.71 -4.92
N GLU A 98 3.19 6.48 -5.75
CA GLU A 98 4.15 5.96 -6.71
C GLU A 98 5.32 5.26 -6.01
N ALA A 99 5.87 5.86 -4.96
CA ALA A 99 6.94 5.28 -4.16
C ALA A 99 6.52 3.99 -3.44
N SER A 100 5.35 3.98 -2.79
CA SER A 100 4.87 2.82 -2.04
C SER A 100 4.42 1.65 -2.93
N LYS A 101 4.01 1.93 -4.17
CA LYS A 101 3.61 0.91 -5.14
C LYS A 101 4.79 0.09 -5.67
N ASP A 102 5.95 0.69 -5.82
CA ASP A 102 7.18 0.03 -6.25
C ASP A 102 7.92 -0.52 -5.02
N LYS A 103 7.87 -1.85 -4.85
CA LYS A 103 8.48 -2.53 -3.70
C LYS A 103 9.98 -2.27 -3.58
N MET A 104 10.71 -2.16 -4.70
CA MET A 104 12.15 -1.90 -4.64
C MET A 104 12.41 -0.46 -4.22
N TYR A 105 11.69 0.50 -4.80
CA TYR A 105 11.84 1.91 -4.45
C TYR A 105 11.45 2.19 -3.00
N ALA A 106 10.35 1.63 -2.53
CA ALA A 106 9.98 1.71 -1.11
C ALA A 106 11.08 1.17 -0.19
N ASN A 107 11.64 -0.02 -0.50
CA ASN A 107 12.74 -0.59 0.28
C ASN A 107 14.00 0.29 0.25
N GLN A 108 14.33 0.94 -0.88
CA GLN A 108 15.46 1.87 -0.96
C GLN A 108 15.27 3.07 -0.03
N ILE A 109 14.06 3.67 -0.02
CA ILE A 109 13.73 4.80 0.88
C ILE A 109 13.83 4.37 2.35
N LEU A 110 13.24 3.23 2.71
CA LEU A 110 13.25 2.69 4.07
C LEU A 110 14.68 2.37 4.54
N ALA A 111 15.49 1.72 3.69
CA ALA A 111 16.88 1.42 3.98
C ALA A 111 17.72 2.68 4.16
N GLN A 112 17.54 3.68 3.31
CA GLN A 112 18.25 4.97 3.41
C GLN A 112 17.90 5.71 4.71
N ALA A 113 16.67 5.54 5.21
CA ALA A 113 16.23 6.08 6.49
C ALA A 113 16.71 5.25 7.70
N GLY A 114 17.48 4.18 7.50
CA GLY A 114 17.98 3.30 8.55
C GLY A 114 16.92 2.41 9.19
N LEU A 115 15.77 2.23 8.55
CA LEU A 115 14.68 1.41 9.07
C LEU A 115 14.93 -0.09 8.80
N PRO A 116 14.57 -0.99 9.74
CA PRO A 116 14.79 -2.41 9.60
C PRO A 116 13.85 -3.02 8.54
N ILE A 117 14.45 -3.48 7.46
CA ILE A 117 13.77 -4.21 6.38
C ILE A 117 14.44 -5.57 6.18
N PRO A 118 13.73 -6.57 5.62
CA PRO A 118 14.38 -7.78 5.14
C PRO A 118 15.39 -7.44 4.04
N LYS A 119 16.53 -8.11 4.04
CA LYS A 119 17.54 -7.93 3.00
C LYS A 119 16.91 -8.17 1.62
N THR A 120 17.03 -7.20 0.73
CA THR A 120 16.31 -7.20 -0.56
C THR A 120 17.30 -7.00 -1.70
N MET A 121 17.18 -7.81 -2.73
CA MET A 121 18.00 -7.79 -3.94
C MET A 121 17.11 -7.66 -5.17
N LEU A 122 17.45 -6.78 -6.08
CA LEU A 122 16.89 -6.72 -7.43
C LEU A 122 17.89 -7.33 -8.41
N THR A 123 17.44 -8.24 -9.24
CA THR A 123 18.27 -8.85 -10.28
C THR A 123 17.49 -9.11 -11.56
N ARG A 124 18.21 -9.37 -12.65
CA ARG A 124 17.64 -9.85 -13.91
C ARG A 124 17.70 -11.36 -13.97
N PHE A 125 16.74 -11.96 -14.65
CA PHE A 125 16.70 -13.40 -14.88
C PHE A 125 17.25 -13.74 -16.27
N PRO A 126 17.95 -14.89 -16.43
CA PRO A 126 18.25 -15.87 -15.37
C PRO A 126 19.30 -15.36 -14.37
N CYS A 127 19.10 -15.69 -13.09
CA CYS A 127 20.03 -15.35 -12.01
C CYS A 127 20.62 -16.64 -11.42
N LYS A 128 21.91 -16.61 -11.08
CA LYS A 128 22.61 -17.76 -10.49
C LYS A 128 22.25 -17.90 -9.00
N ALA A 129 21.97 -19.11 -8.56
CA ALA A 129 21.62 -19.40 -7.17
C ALA A 129 22.75 -19.05 -6.19
N GLU A 130 24.02 -19.25 -6.58
CA GLU A 130 25.17 -18.92 -5.72
C GLU A 130 25.24 -17.43 -5.38
N LEU A 131 24.82 -16.57 -6.30
CA LEU A 131 24.72 -15.13 -6.04
C LEU A 131 23.67 -14.82 -4.99
N VAL A 132 22.50 -15.46 -5.09
CA VAL A 132 21.41 -15.28 -4.14
C VAL A 132 21.79 -15.82 -2.76
N GLU A 133 22.39 -17.00 -2.70
CA GLU A 133 22.88 -17.60 -1.46
C GLU A 133 23.87 -16.69 -0.74
N LYS A 134 24.82 -16.11 -1.47
CA LYS A 134 25.82 -15.19 -0.91
C LYS A 134 25.20 -13.87 -0.43
N GLN A 135 24.20 -13.34 -1.14
CA GLN A 135 23.68 -12.01 -0.86
C GLN A 135 22.48 -12.02 0.09
N VAL A 136 21.56 -12.99 -0.07
CA VAL A 136 20.28 -13.05 0.65
C VAL A 136 20.21 -14.29 1.55
N GLY A 137 20.68 -15.44 1.03
CA GLY A 137 20.56 -16.75 1.67
C GLY A 137 19.28 -17.50 1.27
N PHE A 138 19.22 -18.76 1.66
CA PHE A 138 18.03 -19.59 1.56
C PHE A 138 17.54 -20.04 2.96
N PRO A 139 16.21 -20.14 3.15
CA PRO A 139 15.13 -19.85 2.22
C PRO A 139 15.02 -18.36 1.86
N CYS A 140 14.53 -18.05 0.66
CA CYS A 140 14.29 -16.69 0.21
C CYS A 140 12.90 -16.53 -0.43
N VAL A 141 12.42 -15.29 -0.51
CA VAL A 141 11.11 -14.96 -1.09
C VAL A 141 11.29 -14.20 -2.39
N LEU A 142 10.76 -14.71 -3.50
CA LEU A 142 10.66 -13.99 -4.77
C LEU A 142 9.35 -13.23 -4.82
N LYS A 143 9.40 -11.96 -5.24
CA LYS A 143 8.21 -11.11 -5.38
C LYS A 143 8.27 -10.34 -6.70
N VAL A 144 7.15 -10.24 -7.41
CA VAL A 144 7.01 -9.27 -8.49
C VAL A 144 7.12 -7.85 -7.92
N ILE A 145 7.74 -6.93 -8.68
CA ILE A 145 7.96 -5.55 -8.22
C ILE A 145 6.64 -4.85 -7.90
N THR A 146 5.63 -5.02 -8.77
CA THR A 146 4.30 -4.44 -8.59
C THR A 146 3.27 -5.55 -8.42
N GLY A 147 2.34 -5.40 -7.49
CA GLY A 147 1.30 -6.39 -7.22
C GLY A 147 0.76 -6.26 -5.81
N SER A 148 -0.36 -6.94 -5.53
CA SER A 148 -1.02 -6.93 -4.22
C SER A 148 -1.55 -8.31 -3.84
N HIS A 149 -2.04 -8.44 -2.60
CA HIS A 149 -2.71 -9.63 -2.08
C HIS A 149 -1.88 -10.92 -2.16
N GLY A 150 -0.55 -10.81 -2.12
CA GLY A 150 0.35 -11.98 -2.19
C GLY A 150 0.39 -12.68 -3.55
N ALA A 151 -0.19 -12.09 -4.61
CA ALA A 151 0.01 -12.58 -5.97
C ALA A 151 1.45 -12.33 -6.42
N GLY A 152 2.06 -13.31 -7.11
CA GLY A 152 3.46 -13.22 -7.56
C GLY A 152 4.48 -13.22 -6.41
N VAL A 153 4.16 -13.88 -5.29
CA VAL A 153 5.07 -14.08 -4.15
C VAL A 153 5.32 -15.58 -4.00
N TYR A 154 6.58 -16.01 -4.04
CA TYR A 154 7.00 -17.41 -3.99
C TYR A 154 8.09 -17.60 -2.95
N LEU A 155 7.98 -18.67 -2.17
CA LEU A 155 9.04 -19.11 -1.26
C LEU A 155 9.95 -20.10 -2.01
N CYS A 156 11.25 -19.85 -1.99
CA CYS A 156 12.28 -20.76 -2.45
C CYS A 156 13.05 -21.27 -1.22
N GLU A 157 12.90 -22.55 -0.93
CA GLU A 157 13.52 -23.17 0.26
C GLU A 157 15.01 -23.42 0.08
N ASN A 158 15.45 -23.62 -1.19
CA ASN A 158 16.82 -23.98 -1.52
C ASN A 158 17.22 -23.50 -2.91
N ALA A 159 18.51 -23.63 -3.21
CA ALA A 159 19.13 -23.22 -4.48
C ALA A 159 18.47 -23.89 -5.69
N LYS A 160 18.14 -25.18 -5.61
CA LYS A 160 17.57 -25.91 -6.73
C LYS A 160 16.18 -25.40 -7.11
N GLN A 161 15.29 -25.18 -6.12
CA GLN A 161 13.97 -24.59 -6.39
C GLN A 161 14.10 -23.18 -7.00
N PHE A 162 15.09 -22.42 -6.56
CA PHE A 162 15.36 -21.10 -7.12
C PHE A 162 15.80 -21.19 -8.59
N GLU A 163 16.69 -22.12 -8.93
CA GLU A 163 17.15 -22.33 -10.31
C GLU A 163 15.99 -22.72 -11.24
N ASP A 164 15.19 -23.69 -10.84
CA ASP A 164 14.02 -24.14 -11.62
C ASP A 164 13.06 -22.96 -11.88
N LEU A 165 12.80 -22.14 -10.87
CA LEU A 165 11.94 -20.96 -11.01
C LEU A 165 12.60 -19.84 -11.84
N SER A 166 13.90 -19.65 -11.71
CA SER A 166 14.69 -18.69 -12.50
C SER A 166 14.66 -19.04 -13.99
N GLU A 167 14.80 -20.32 -14.34
CA GLU A 167 14.68 -20.81 -15.72
C GLU A 167 13.26 -20.61 -16.26
N LEU A 168 12.24 -20.94 -15.46
CA LEU A 168 10.84 -20.72 -15.85
C LEU A 168 10.56 -19.25 -16.15
N ILE A 169 10.95 -18.34 -15.26
CA ILE A 169 10.74 -16.90 -15.45
C ILE A 169 11.48 -16.41 -16.70
N SER A 170 12.69 -16.89 -16.92
CA SER A 170 13.49 -16.52 -18.09
C SER A 170 12.88 -17.01 -19.41
N SER A 171 12.20 -18.19 -19.40
CA SER A 171 11.57 -18.77 -20.58
C SER A 171 10.28 -18.07 -21.00
N LEU A 172 9.58 -17.39 -20.06
CA LEU A 172 8.27 -16.79 -20.34
C LEU A 172 8.38 -15.48 -21.12
N ASP A 173 9.21 -14.54 -20.72
CA ASP A 173 9.36 -13.28 -21.47
C ASP A 173 10.74 -12.61 -21.33
N GLY A 174 11.62 -13.12 -20.48
CA GLY A 174 12.97 -12.57 -20.22
C GLY A 174 13.03 -11.12 -19.74
N LYS A 175 11.88 -10.48 -19.50
CA LYS A 175 11.75 -9.05 -19.10
C LYS A 175 11.17 -8.89 -17.71
N THR A 176 10.66 -9.94 -17.09
CA THR A 176 10.05 -9.89 -15.77
C THR A 176 11.11 -9.53 -14.73
N SER A 177 10.91 -8.39 -14.08
CA SER A 177 11.75 -7.95 -12.96
C SER A 177 11.12 -8.41 -11.65
N MET A 178 11.91 -9.10 -10.83
CA MET A 178 11.49 -9.56 -9.51
C MET A 178 12.52 -9.15 -8.46
N ILE A 179 12.05 -8.93 -7.25
CA ILE A 179 12.91 -8.80 -6.08
C ILE A 179 13.04 -10.14 -5.38
N ILE A 180 14.22 -10.40 -4.87
CA ILE A 180 14.57 -11.52 -4.02
C ILE A 180 14.79 -10.98 -2.62
N GLN A 181 14.08 -11.52 -1.64
CA GLN A 181 14.07 -10.99 -0.29
C GLN A 181 14.35 -12.08 0.73
N GLU A 182 15.08 -11.74 1.79
CA GLU A 182 15.31 -12.58 2.96
C GLU A 182 13.99 -13.11 3.50
N TYR A 183 13.92 -14.41 3.75
CA TYR A 183 12.78 -15.02 4.42
C TYR A 183 12.93 -14.88 5.93
N ILE A 184 11.96 -14.23 6.55
CA ILE A 184 11.95 -14.03 8.01
C ILE A 184 11.18 -15.17 8.66
N GLN A 185 11.89 -16.25 8.99
CA GLN A 185 11.30 -17.49 9.51
C GLN A 185 10.49 -17.28 10.81
N TYR A 186 10.89 -16.33 11.65
CA TYR A 186 10.16 -15.97 12.86
C TYR A 186 8.73 -15.47 12.60
N SER A 187 8.47 -15.03 11.38
CA SER A 187 7.18 -14.53 10.93
C SER A 187 6.43 -15.51 10.02
N GLU A 188 6.83 -16.78 10.01
CA GLU A 188 6.17 -17.78 9.17
C GLU A 188 4.68 -17.88 9.48
N GLY A 189 3.84 -17.73 8.44
CA GLY A 189 2.38 -17.80 8.57
C GLY A 189 1.74 -16.70 9.41
N ARG A 190 2.48 -15.65 9.78
CA ARG A 190 1.95 -14.52 10.56
C ARG A 190 2.67 -13.22 10.28
N ASP A 191 1.95 -12.13 10.36
CA ASP A 191 2.47 -10.77 10.32
C ASP A 191 1.56 -9.79 11.06
N LEU A 192 1.99 -8.54 11.17
CA LEU A 192 1.20 -7.47 11.77
C LEU A 192 0.82 -6.45 10.69
N ARG A 193 -0.46 -6.07 10.65
CA ARG A 193 -0.95 -4.91 9.93
C ARG A 193 -1.17 -3.76 10.90
N VAL A 194 -0.40 -2.69 10.76
CA VAL A 194 -0.55 -1.46 11.54
C VAL A 194 -1.13 -0.38 10.63
N ILE A 195 -2.23 0.27 11.06
CA ILE A 195 -2.80 1.41 10.31
C ILE A 195 -2.33 2.69 10.93
N VAL A 196 -1.76 3.56 10.09
CA VAL A 196 -1.31 4.92 10.44
C VAL A 196 -2.16 5.92 9.65
N ILE A 197 -2.70 6.94 10.33
CA ILE A 197 -3.45 8.04 9.72
C ILE A 197 -2.96 9.34 10.32
N GLY A 198 -2.51 10.28 9.50
CA GLY A 198 -2.02 11.57 9.95
C GLY A 198 -0.83 11.48 10.91
N GLY A 199 0.06 10.52 10.71
CA GLY A 199 1.24 10.29 11.55
C GLY A 199 0.93 9.67 12.93
N ARG A 200 -0.27 9.11 13.13
CA ARG A 200 -0.67 8.42 14.38
C ARG A 200 -1.09 6.99 14.09
N VAL A 201 -0.64 6.07 14.93
CA VAL A 201 -1.11 4.68 14.88
C VAL A 201 -2.56 4.63 15.36
N VAL A 202 -3.43 4.05 14.53
CA VAL A 202 -4.85 3.86 14.82
C VAL A 202 -5.10 2.53 15.51
N GLY A 203 -4.30 1.52 15.20
CA GLY A 203 -4.38 0.20 15.78
C GLY A 203 -3.44 -0.78 15.08
N ALA A 204 -3.32 -1.98 15.64
CA ALA A 204 -2.56 -3.08 15.09
C ALA A 204 -3.38 -4.39 15.08
N MET A 205 -3.27 -5.14 14.00
CA MET A 205 -3.93 -6.42 13.80
C MET A 205 -2.90 -7.49 13.49
N LEU A 206 -2.88 -8.55 14.27
CA LEU A 206 -2.15 -9.77 13.95
C LEU A 206 -2.93 -10.53 12.88
N ARG A 207 -2.27 -10.86 11.76
CA ARG A 207 -2.80 -11.74 10.73
C ARG A 207 -2.13 -13.09 10.83
N ARG A 208 -2.90 -14.17 10.70
CA ARG A 208 -2.40 -15.55 10.72
C ARG A 208 -2.96 -16.33 9.55
N SER A 209 -2.09 -17.12 8.93
CA SER A 209 -2.50 -18.15 7.97
C SER A 209 -3.30 -19.24 8.69
N THR A 210 -4.33 -19.75 8.03
CA THR A 210 -5.18 -20.86 8.51
C THR A 210 -4.91 -22.16 7.78
N ASP A 211 -4.17 -22.12 6.67
CA ASP A 211 -3.88 -23.25 5.79
C ASP A 211 -2.43 -23.73 5.83
N GLY A 212 -1.63 -23.21 6.76
CA GLY A 212 -0.20 -23.49 6.85
C GLY A 212 0.65 -22.78 5.79
N SER A 213 0.07 -21.87 5.02
CA SER A 213 0.83 -21.03 4.09
C SER A 213 1.75 -20.08 4.84
N PHE A 214 2.92 -19.78 4.29
CA PHE A 214 3.79 -18.74 4.84
C PHE A 214 3.20 -17.32 4.70
N LYS A 215 2.13 -17.15 3.89
CA LYS A 215 1.43 -15.89 3.64
C LYS A 215 0.23 -15.76 4.58
N ALA A 216 0.17 -14.69 5.35
CA ALA A 216 -0.88 -14.45 6.36
C ALA A 216 -2.02 -13.52 5.88
N ASN A 217 -2.13 -13.25 4.58
CA ASN A 217 -3.08 -12.27 4.03
C ASN A 217 -4.55 -12.65 4.30
N ILE A 218 -5.34 -11.74 4.88
CA ILE A 218 -6.79 -11.90 5.11
C ILE A 218 -7.54 -12.23 3.81
N SER A 219 -7.16 -11.61 2.68
CA SER A 219 -7.77 -11.86 1.37
C SER A 219 -7.56 -13.28 0.84
N ARG A 220 -6.71 -14.08 1.49
CA ARG A 220 -6.43 -15.49 1.18
C ARG A 220 -6.99 -16.44 2.24
N GLY A 221 -7.89 -15.95 3.10
CA GLY A 221 -8.49 -16.77 4.17
C GLY A 221 -7.75 -16.71 5.51
N GLY A 222 -6.74 -15.84 5.65
CA GLY A 222 -6.10 -15.62 6.94
C GLY A 222 -7.07 -15.01 7.96
N GLU A 223 -6.79 -15.25 9.24
CA GLU A 223 -7.54 -14.68 10.36
C GLU A 223 -6.85 -13.44 10.93
N GLY A 224 -7.66 -12.47 11.38
CA GLY A 224 -7.19 -11.24 12.03
C GLY A 224 -7.62 -11.20 13.49
N SER A 225 -6.72 -10.80 14.38
CA SER A 225 -7.03 -10.53 15.79
C SER A 225 -6.36 -9.23 16.25
N PRO A 226 -6.93 -8.55 17.26
CA PRO A 226 -6.28 -7.38 17.84
C PRO A 226 -4.89 -7.73 18.35
N PHE A 227 -3.95 -6.79 18.22
CA PHE A 227 -2.61 -6.91 18.74
C PHE A 227 -2.25 -5.66 19.54
N GLU A 228 -1.64 -5.83 20.71
CA GLU A 228 -1.19 -4.74 21.56
C GLU A 228 -0.02 -4.00 20.89
N ILE A 229 -0.10 -2.69 20.86
CA ILE A 229 0.92 -1.83 20.25
C ILE A 229 2.03 -1.60 21.26
N ASP A 230 3.25 -2.01 20.95
CA ASP A 230 4.45 -1.63 21.68
C ASP A 230 5.16 -0.42 21.04
N ASP A 231 6.07 0.18 21.81
CA ASP A 231 6.80 1.41 21.41
C ASP A 231 7.60 1.21 20.11
N GLN A 232 8.19 0.03 19.91
CA GLN A 232 8.98 -0.26 18.71
C GLN A 232 8.10 -0.36 17.46
N MET A 233 6.97 -1.05 17.57
CA MET A 233 5.98 -1.16 16.49
C MET A 233 5.41 0.21 16.12
N GLU A 234 5.01 1.01 17.12
CA GLU A 234 4.48 2.35 16.90
C GLU A 234 5.50 3.23 16.19
N MET A 235 6.74 3.27 16.70
CA MET A 235 7.83 4.02 16.10
C MET A 235 8.08 3.60 14.64
N LEU A 236 8.18 2.30 14.37
CA LEU A 236 8.45 1.80 13.01
C LEU A 236 7.32 2.13 12.05
N ALA A 237 6.06 1.99 12.48
CA ALA A 237 4.90 2.28 11.65
C ALA A 237 4.82 3.78 11.31
N ILE A 238 5.01 4.66 12.30
CA ILE A 238 5.01 6.12 12.10
C ILE A 238 6.17 6.55 11.20
N GLN A 239 7.39 6.06 11.46
CA GLN A 239 8.55 6.41 10.63
C GLN A 239 8.41 5.92 9.19
N THR A 240 7.87 4.71 8.99
CA THR A 240 7.56 4.17 7.66
C THR A 240 6.60 5.08 6.89
N ALA A 241 5.48 5.46 7.52
CA ALA A 241 4.51 6.36 6.90
C ALA A 241 5.14 7.73 6.59
N LYS A 242 5.95 8.26 7.51
CA LYS A 242 6.62 9.57 7.37
C LYS A 242 7.62 9.58 6.21
N VAL A 243 8.55 8.61 6.12
CA VAL A 243 9.59 8.62 5.07
C VAL A 243 9.05 8.31 3.68
N LEU A 244 7.91 7.62 3.60
CA LEU A 244 7.18 7.37 2.35
C LEU A 244 6.14 8.46 2.05
N ASP A 245 6.02 9.49 2.88
CA ASP A 245 5.07 10.61 2.77
C ASP A 245 3.61 10.16 2.66
N LEU A 246 3.24 9.10 3.39
CA LEU A 246 1.91 8.51 3.39
C LEU A 246 1.05 9.09 4.51
N ASP A 247 0.06 9.90 4.15
CA ASP A 247 -0.97 10.39 5.08
C ASP A 247 -1.78 9.24 5.70
N ILE A 248 -2.04 8.22 4.89
CA ILE A 248 -2.76 7.01 5.27
C ILE A 248 -1.90 5.83 4.83
N ALA A 249 -1.50 4.99 5.77
CA ALA A 249 -0.66 3.84 5.51
C ALA A 249 -1.16 2.58 6.22
N GLY A 250 -1.10 1.45 5.52
CA GLY A 250 -1.13 0.12 6.13
C GLY A 250 0.27 -0.45 6.12
N VAL A 251 0.95 -0.42 7.25
CA VAL A 251 2.31 -0.92 7.40
C VAL A 251 2.27 -2.38 7.83
N ASP A 252 2.93 -3.24 7.06
CA ASP A 252 3.06 -4.66 7.37
C ASP A 252 4.42 -4.92 8.01
N LEU A 253 4.39 -5.46 9.23
CA LEU A 253 5.58 -5.79 10.02
C LEU A 253 5.72 -7.31 10.17
N LEU A 254 6.93 -7.79 9.98
CA LEU A 254 7.32 -9.17 10.25
C LEU A 254 7.97 -9.26 11.62
N PHE A 255 7.63 -10.29 12.38
CA PHE A 255 8.33 -10.62 13.61
C PHE A 255 9.77 -11.03 13.32
N SER A 256 10.72 -10.57 14.10
CA SER A 256 12.14 -10.88 13.98
C SER A 256 12.71 -11.28 15.35
N THR A 257 13.93 -11.78 15.39
CA THR A 257 14.63 -12.13 16.64
C THR A 257 14.90 -10.93 17.52
N ASP A 258 15.00 -9.75 16.93
CA ASP A 258 15.35 -8.47 17.56
C ASP A 258 14.21 -7.43 17.45
N GLY A 259 12.96 -7.90 17.35
CA GLY A 259 11.77 -7.07 17.25
C GLY A 259 11.03 -7.23 15.93
N TYR A 260 11.01 -6.19 15.08
CA TYR A 260 10.23 -6.21 13.84
C TYR A 260 11.07 -5.76 12.64
N LYS A 261 10.70 -6.29 11.44
CA LYS A 261 11.16 -5.78 10.15
C LYS A 261 9.97 -5.30 9.32
N ILE A 262 10.12 -4.19 8.62
CA ILE A 262 9.08 -3.63 7.74
C ILE A 262 9.05 -4.45 6.45
N CYS A 263 7.92 -5.10 6.18
CA CYS A 263 7.69 -5.91 4.98
C CYS A 263 7.27 -5.05 3.79
N GLU A 264 6.27 -4.20 4.01
CA GLU A 264 5.73 -3.28 3.00
C GLU A 264 4.86 -2.19 3.65
N ALA A 265 4.61 -1.11 2.88
CA ALA A 265 3.64 -0.08 3.23
C ALA A 265 2.65 0.11 2.10
N ASN A 266 1.37 0.11 2.43
CA ASN A 266 0.27 0.22 1.49
C ASN A 266 -0.39 1.59 1.59
N SER A 267 -0.42 2.36 0.50
CA SER A 267 -1.05 3.69 0.40
C SER A 267 -2.58 3.66 0.41
N SER A 268 -3.17 2.49 0.19
CA SER A 268 -4.62 2.29 0.17
C SER A 268 -4.97 0.98 0.88
N PRO A 269 -4.73 0.90 2.20
CA PRO A 269 -4.95 -0.34 2.94
C PRO A 269 -6.43 -0.73 2.95
N GLY A 270 -6.73 -2.01 2.69
CA GLY A 270 -8.01 -2.59 3.01
C GLY A 270 -8.19 -2.66 4.53
N PHE A 271 -9.38 -2.34 5.01
CA PHE A 271 -9.63 -2.29 6.45
C PHE A 271 -10.84 -3.11 6.93
N LYS A 272 -11.48 -3.90 6.05
CA LYS A 272 -12.60 -4.77 6.44
C LYS A 272 -12.25 -5.68 7.62
N GLY A 273 -11.16 -6.45 7.51
CA GLY A 273 -10.71 -7.32 8.58
C GLY A 273 -10.25 -6.54 9.82
N PHE A 274 -9.71 -5.35 9.63
CA PHE A 274 -9.26 -4.48 10.70
C PHE A 274 -10.43 -3.92 11.54
N GLU A 275 -11.46 -3.38 10.90
CA GLU A 275 -12.70 -2.94 11.58
C GLU A 275 -13.39 -4.09 12.29
N ALA A 276 -13.48 -5.26 11.64
CA ALA A 276 -14.09 -6.45 12.24
C ALA A 276 -13.35 -6.95 13.49
N SER A 277 -12.01 -6.85 13.48
CA SER A 277 -11.18 -7.34 14.58
C SER A 277 -11.08 -6.36 15.75
N LEU A 278 -10.98 -5.04 15.48
CA LEU A 278 -10.71 -4.03 16.48
C LEU A 278 -11.92 -3.15 16.85
N GLY A 279 -12.99 -3.18 16.05
CA GLY A 279 -14.15 -2.29 16.26
C GLY A 279 -13.86 -0.81 16.02
N ILE A 280 -12.79 -0.47 15.30
CA ILE A 280 -12.36 0.92 15.05
C ILE A 280 -12.98 1.41 13.75
N ASN A 281 -13.63 2.56 13.75
CA ASN A 281 -14.19 3.20 12.56
C ASN A 281 -13.09 3.92 11.77
N ILE A 282 -12.57 3.29 10.72
CA ILE A 282 -11.49 3.83 9.89
C ILE A 282 -11.94 5.04 9.05
N PRO A 283 -13.09 5.03 8.36
CA PRO A 283 -13.57 6.22 7.65
C PRO A 283 -13.65 7.48 8.53
N GLN A 284 -14.14 7.35 9.76
CA GLN A 284 -14.17 8.46 10.71
C GLN A 284 -12.78 9.07 10.92
N LYS A 285 -11.78 8.22 11.21
CA LYS A 285 -10.39 8.69 11.44
C LYS A 285 -9.82 9.39 10.20
N VAL A 286 -10.14 8.88 9.01
CA VAL A 286 -9.71 9.50 7.75
C VAL A 286 -10.40 10.86 7.56
N PHE A 287 -11.70 10.97 7.83
CA PHE A 287 -12.44 12.23 7.71
C PHE A 287 -11.96 13.28 8.71
N ASP A 288 -11.69 12.88 9.96
CA ASP A 288 -11.11 13.79 10.97
C ASP A 288 -9.76 14.34 10.50
N TYR A 289 -8.90 13.47 9.94
CA TYR A 289 -7.63 13.89 9.37
C TYR A 289 -7.79 14.79 8.14
N ALA A 290 -8.69 14.45 7.21
CA ALA A 290 -8.96 15.27 6.03
C ALA A 290 -9.42 16.69 6.41
N LYS A 291 -10.29 16.83 7.44
CA LYS A 291 -10.71 18.14 7.96
C LYS A 291 -9.52 18.95 8.48
N LEU A 292 -8.59 18.31 9.20
CA LEU A 292 -7.37 18.98 9.68
C LEU A 292 -6.49 19.47 8.53
N ARG A 293 -6.32 18.64 7.49
CA ARG A 293 -5.51 19.00 6.31
C ARG A 293 -6.11 20.11 5.47
N CYS A 294 -7.43 20.26 5.45
CA CYS A 294 -8.12 21.36 4.75
C CYS A 294 -8.10 22.67 5.57
N ALA A 295 -7.85 22.60 6.86
CA ALA A 295 -7.80 23.77 7.73
C ALA A 295 -6.40 24.42 7.82
N LEU A 296 -5.37 23.72 7.36
CA LEU A 296 -3.97 24.17 7.27
C LEU A 296 -3.65 24.79 5.91
#